data_9bb28a91de2700f2b32865b31faa4189
#
_entry.id   9bb28a91de2700f2b32865b31faa4189
#
_cell.length_a   1.000
_cell.length_b   1.000
_cell.length_c   1.000
_cell.angle_alpha   90.00
_cell.angle_beta   90.00
_cell.angle_gamma   90.00
#
_symmetry.space_group_name_H-M   'P 1'
#
loop_
_entity.id
_entity.type
_entity.pdbx_description
1 polymer ?
#
loop_
_entity_poly.entity_id
_entity_poly.type
_entity_poly.pdbx_seq_one_letter_code
_entity_poly.pdbx_strand_id
1 'polypeptide(L)'
;MSSSNTGLKIVSVEVADLRVPTSDTLMGSDPFHKKPNYSCVYTQIKLSNGIEGNSVGFTVGAGNDWIVYGVKDIAKLLENYSFDKFIDDPGSTYKFINDHHQLRWLADGVGRMAMGCIINSLWDAWAKIEEKPMWKLLVDLEPEKVIASIDWRYLKDALPKNEALEILKEKEADHKDLESALRDKGPKAYSTAGWLGLTDEEIVRTVREMQSNGFDCFKMKVGQGLKGDKERLKFIREVIGSESKLMLDCNQIWGVDEAIDYMGELAEFDPVWIEEPTARDDVQGHLKIAKSLERFGIKVATGEQAPSPVIFKQLLQSGAIGYCQIDASRLGGVNDVLAVILLAKKYNVPVCPHGGGIGLCNMIVHYAIWDQIKVASHSDTQVVEYLGFLQDDVFESPVRVKDGSYVTPEAPGWGLEMHKEFFDSHIYPTGGTWKERVESGSITFLP
;
A
#
# COMPACT_ATOMS: atom_id res chain seq x y z
N MET A 1 27.06 -14.32 -4.91
CA MET A 1 28.04 -13.75 -3.93
C MET A 1 28.03 -14.64 -2.70
N SER A 2 29.20 -15.06 -2.18
CA SER A 2 29.28 -15.91 -0.99
C SER A 2 28.70 -15.12 0.20
N SER A 3 27.71 -15.67 0.90
CA SER A 3 27.23 -15.13 2.16
C SER A 3 28.42 -15.00 3.11
N SER A 4 28.89 -13.78 3.33
CA SER A 4 29.76 -13.52 4.46
C SER A 4 28.88 -13.66 5.69
N ASN A 5 29.06 -14.75 6.45
CA ASN A 5 28.44 -14.90 7.76
C ASN A 5 28.93 -13.73 8.62
N THR A 6 28.13 -12.67 8.70
CA THR A 6 28.47 -11.43 9.39
C THR A 6 28.28 -11.55 10.89
N GLY A 7 27.59 -12.62 11.36
CA GLY A 7 27.21 -12.82 12.75
C GLY A 7 26.15 -11.84 13.25
N LEU A 8 25.46 -11.15 12.35
CA LEU A 8 24.43 -10.17 12.71
C LEU A 8 23.22 -10.83 13.37
N LYS A 9 22.73 -10.20 14.42
CA LYS A 9 21.57 -10.64 15.19
C LYS A 9 20.58 -9.49 15.36
N ILE A 10 19.31 -9.84 15.49
CA ILE A 10 18.29 -8.91 15.95
C ILE A 10 18.45 -8.69 17.46
N VAL A 11 18.66 -7.42 17.85
CA VAL A 11 18.89 -7.03 19.24
C VAL A 11 17.59 -6.61 19.92
N SER A 12 16.79 -5.81 19.22
CA SER A 12 15.47 -5.36 19.71
C SER A 12 14.50 -5.16 18.57
N VAL A 13 13.21 -5.21 18.92
CA VAL A 13 12.10 -4.76 18.09
C VAL A 13 11.31 -3.76 18.90
N GLU A 14 11.27 -2.53 18.44
CA GLU A 14 10.51 -1.44 19.04
C GLU A 14 9.30 -1.13 18.18
N VAL A 15 8.21 -0.71 18.81
CA VAL A 15 6.97 -0.38 18.10
C VAL A 15 6.24 0.74 18.81
N ALA A 16 5.78 1.72 18.03
CA ALA A 16 5.03 2.87 18.49
C ALA A 16 3.69 3.01 17.74
N ASP A 17 2.67 3.48 18.46
CA ASP A 17 1.40 3.94 17.91
C ASP A 17 1.51 5.44 17.61
N LEU A 18 1.56 5.80 16.34
CA LEU A 18 1.63 7.20 15.91
C LEU A 18 0.32 7.58 15.22
N ARG A 19 -0.26 8.71 15.61
CA ARG A 19 -1.55 9.18 15.07
C ARG A 19 -1.49 10.64 14.68
N VAL A 20 -2.05 10.96 13.50
CA VAL A 20 -2.21 12.32 13.00
C VAL A 20 -3.69 12.71 13.11
N PRO A 21 -4.05 13.84 13.70
CA PRO A 21 -5.45 14.25 13.87
C PRO A 21 -6.06 14.78 12.56
N THR A 22 -6.11 13.94 11.52
CA THR A 22 -6.70 14.30 10.22
C THR A 22 -8.20 14.58 10.32
N SER A 23 -8.84 14.17 11.43
CA SER A 23 -10.21 14.56 11.76
C SER A 23 -10.41 16.08 11.89
N ASP A 24 -9.36 16.86 12.17
CA ASP A 24 -9.42 18.31 12.25
C ASP A 24 -9.60 18.99 10.88
N THR A 25 -9.05 18.36 9.83
CA THR A 25 -9.07 18.85 8.44
C THR A 25 -9.99 18.05 7.54
N LEU A 26 -10.54 16.94 8.03
CA LEU A 26 -11.34 15.98 7.31
C LEU A 26 -10.60 15.32 6.11
N MET A 27 -9.29 15.48 6.04
CA MET A 27 -8.46 14.73 5.10
C MET A 27 -8.55 13.24 5.42
N GLY A 28 -8.73 12.43 4.39
CA GLY A 28 -8.94 10.98 4.55
C GLY A 28 -10.39 10.58 4.82
N SER A 29 -11.35 11.53 4.86
CA SER A 29 -12.76 11.19 5.08
C SER A 29 -13.39 10.43 3.91
N ASP A 30 -14.12 9.37 4.25
CA ASP A 30 -14.78 8.46 3.32
C ASP A 30 -16.21 8.12 3.81
N PRO A 31 -17.00 7.30 3.11
CA PRO A 31 -18.37 6.96 3.53
C PRO A 31 -18.49 6.34 4.93
N PHE A 32 -17.48 5.55 5.36
CA PHE A 32 -17.44 4.94 6.69
C PHE A 32 -16.73 5.82 7.72
N HIS A 33 -15.59 6.41 7.34
CA HIS A 33 -14.71 7.16 8.23
C HIS A 33 -14.87 8.66 7.99
N LYS A 34 -15.92 9.26 8.59
CA LYS A 34 -16.22 10.69 8.40
C LYS A 34 -15.22 11.62 9.07
N LYS A 35 -14.55 11.16 10.14
CA LYS A 35 -13.53 11.90 10.91
C LYS A 35 -12.36 10.98 11.26
N PRO A 36 -11.60 10.51 10.28
CA PRO A 36 -10.50 9.58 10.53
C PRO A 36 -9.34 10.30 11.22
N ASN A 37 -8.57 9.53 12.00
CA ASN A 37 -7.24 9.95 12.46
C ASN A 37 -6.23 9.01 11.82
N TYR A 38 -5.59 9.43 10.73
CA TYR A 38 -4.60 8.62 10.05
C TYR A 38 -3.49 8.22 11.01
N SER A 39 -3.21 6.94 11.09
CA SER A 39 -2.34 6.37 12.10
C SER A 39 -1.42 5.33 11.50
N CYS A 40 -0.24 5.18 12.08
CA CYS A 40 0.65 4.09 11.72
C CYS A 40 1.22 3.39 12.95
N VAL A 41 1.40 2.10 12.80
CA VAL A 41 2.22 1.30 13.68
C VAL A 41 3.66 1.39 13.17
N TYR A 42 4.44 2.28 13.77
CA TYR A 42 5.85 2.41 13.41
C TYR A 42 6.66 1.33 14.10
N THR A 43 7.28 0.47 13.32
CA THR A 43 8.07 -0.67 13.81
C THR A 43 9.52 -0.51 13.42
N GLN A 44 10.41 -0.70 14.38
CA GLN A 44 11.85 -0.58 14.20
C GLN A 44 12.56 -1.84 14.72
N ILE A 45 13.33 -2.49 13.87
CA ILE A 45 14.19 -3.63 14.22
C ILE A 45 15.63 -3.16 14.28
N LYS A 46 16.29 -3.35 15.41
CA LYS A 46 17.69 -3.00 15.59
C LYS A 46 18.58 -4.21 15.48
N LEU A 47 19.64 -4.11 14.68
CA LEU A 47 20.65 -5.13 14.50
C LEU A 47 21.87 -4.89 15.40
N SER A 48 22.66 -5.96 15.62
CA SER A 48 23.86 -5.92 16.50
C SER A 48 24.97 -4.99 16.00
N ASN A 49 24.95 -4.59 14.73
CA ASN A 49 25.85 -3.56 14.16
C ASN A 49 25.30 -2.13 14.27
N GLY A 50 24.12 -1.95 14.87
CA GLY A 50 23.47 -0.65 15.03
C GLY A 50 22.57 -0.21 13.89
N ILE A 51 22.49 -0.95 12.78
CA ILE A 51 21.55 -0.67 11.69
C ILE A 51 20.12 -0.92 12.19
N GLU A 52 19.22 -0.03 11.80
CA GLU A 52 17.81 -0.07 12.16
C GLU A 52 16.96 -0.20 10.90
N GLY A 53 16.11 -1.25 10.86
CA GLY A 53 15.13 -1.45 9.80
C GLY A 53 13.76 -0.98 10.24
N ASN A 54 13.12 -0.15 9.42
CA ASN A 54 11.86 0.53 9.73
C ASN A 54 10.71 0.03 8.85
N SER A 55 9.51 0.03 9.40
CA SER A 55 8.28 -0.18 8.63
C SER A 55 7.08 0.50 9.27
N VAL A 56 6.00 0.55 8.52
CA VAL A 56 4.71 1.08 8.99
C VAL A 56 3.58 0.10 8.74
N GLY A 57 2.61 0.07 9.67
CA GLY A 57 1.30 -0.55 9.47
C GLY A 57 0.24 0.53 9.55
N PHE A 58 -0.67 0.63 8.58
CA PHE A 58 -1.64 1.70 8.49
C PHE A 58 -2.98 1.35 9.12
N THR A 59 -3.56 2.30 9.88
CA THR A 59 -4.96 2.31 10.30
C THR A 59 -5.51 3.74 10.30
N VAL A 60 -6.80 3.86 10.62
CA VAL A 60 -7.50 5.16 10.75
C VAL A 60 -7.77 5.54 12.21
N GLY A 61 -6.90 5.15 13.13
CA GLY A 61 -6.95 5.49 14.57
C GLY A 61 -7.18 4.28 15.46
N ALA A 62 -8.42 4.01 15.84
CA ALA A 62 -8.75 2.86 16.67
C ALA A 62 -8.33 1.54 15.99
N GLY A 63 -7.74 0.63 16.76
CA GLY A 63 -7.20 -0.64 16.25
C GLY A 63 -5.70 -0.65 16.03
N ASN A 64 -5.03 0.49 16.01
CA ASN A 64 -3.57 0.56 15.94
C ASN A 64 -2.92 -0.19 17.10
N ASP A 65 -3.45 -0.04 18.30
CA ASP A 65 -3.03 -0.72 19.53
C ASP A 65 -3.08 -2.26 19.40
N TRP A 66 -4.02 -2.81 18.64
CA TRP A 66 -4.08 -4.27 18.38
C TRP A 66 -2.90 -4.73 17.54
N ILE A 67 -2.52 -3.96 16.52
CA ILE A 67 -1.36 -4.28 15.69
C ILE A 67 -0.07 -4.11 16.50
N VAL A 68 0.06 -3.04 17.29
CA VAL A 68 1.17 -2.82 18.20
C VAL A 68 1.36 -4.01 19.14
N TYR A 69 0.27 -4.52 19.72
CA TYR A 69 0.32 -5.71 20.56
C TYR A 69 0.78 -6.94 19.78
N GLY A 70 0.24 -7.14 18.58
CA GLY A 70 0.63 -8.23 17.68
C GLY A 70 2.12 -8.18 17.32
N VAL A 71 2.66 -7.00 16.99
CA VAL A 71 4.09 -6.81 16.72
C VAL A 71 4.94 -7.18 17.94
N LYS A 72 4.57 -6.71 19.14
CA LYS A 72 5.27 -7.04 20.40
C LYS A 72 5.27 -8.55 20.70
N ASP A 73 4.19 -9.24 20.33
CA ASP A 73 4.10 -10.68 20.57
C ASP A 73 4.94 -11.47 19.57
N ILE A 74 4.88 -11.11 18.28
CA ILE A 74 5.71 -11.71 17.22
C ILE A 74 7.21 -11.44 17.48
N ALA A 75 7.58 -10.26 17.96
CA ALA A 75 8.95 -9.87 18.26
C ALA A 75 9.67 -10.86 19.18
N LYS A 76 8.95 -11.49 20.11
CA LYS A 76 9.50 -12.52 21.03
C LYS A 76 10.08 -13.72 20.30
N LEU A 77 9.57 -14.05 19.09
CA LEU A 77 10.08 -15.14 18.26
C LEU A 77 11.45 -14.79 17.63
N LEU A 78 11.78 -13.50 17.58
CA LEU A 78 12.96 -12.97 16.90
C LEU A 78 14.08 -12.56 17.87
N GLU A 79 13.91 -12.71 19.17
CA GLU A 79 14.97 -12.42 20.15
C GLU A 79 16.23 -13.22 19.84
N ASN A 80 17.35 -12.51 19.61
CA ASN A 80 18.64 -13.11 19.20
C ASN A 80 18.59 -13.93 17.90
N TYR A 81 17.55 -13.74 17.07
CA TYR A 81 17.47 -14.40 15.76
C TYR A 81 18.63 -13.95 14.87
N SER A 82 19.26 -14.89 14.17
CA SER A 82 20.33 -14.57 13.22
C SER A 82 19.77 -13.85 12.01
N PHE A 83 20.22 -12.62 11.80
CA PHE A 83 19.82 -11.84 10.63
C PHE A 83 20.40 -12.39 9.34
N ASP A 84 21.59 -13.04 9.40
CA ASP A 84 22.18 -13.72 8.25
C ASP A 84 21.25 -14.82 7.69
N LYS A 85 20.49 -15.51 8.57
CA LYS A 85 19.47 -16.49 8.11
C LYS A 85 18.37 -15.85 7.28
N PHE A 86 17.97 -14.61 7.63
CA PHE A 86 16.99 -13.88 6.83
C PHE A 86 17.58 -13.50 5.47
N ILE A 87 18.80 -12.95 5.43
CA ILE A 87 19.46 -12.61 4.17
C ILE A 87 19.63 -13.86 3.29
N ASP A 88 20.04 -14.99 3.88
CA ASP A 88 20.24 -16.24 3.14
C ASP A 88 18.93 -16.81 2.58
N ASP A 89 17.87 -16.83 3.37
CA ASP A 89 16.56 -17.35 2.98
C ASP A 89 15.40 -16.58 3.62
N PRO A 90 14.97 -15.44 3.00
CA PRO A 90 13.84 -14.66 3.49
C PRO A 90 12.53 -15.47 3.56
N GLY A 91 12.34 -16.43 2.64
CA GLY A 91 11.18 -17.30 2.62
C GLY A 91 11.11 -18.25 3.81
N SER A 92 12.24 -18.75 4.29
CA SER A 92 12.31 -19.57 5.51
C SER A 92 11.95 -18.76 6.75
N THR A 93 12.46 -17.53 6.86
CA THR A 93 12.11 -16.63 7.98
C THR A 93 10.64 -16.24 7.95
N TYR A 94 10.12 -15.91 6.76
CA TYR A 94 8.68 -15.67 6.58
C TYR A 94 7.84 -16.85 7.09
N LYS A 95 8.17 -18.09 6.65
CA LYS A 95 7.46 -19.30 7.08
C LYS A 95 7.61 -19.57 8.57
N PHE A 96 8.78 -19.33 9.15
CA PHE A 96 9.01 -19.50 10.58
C PHE A 96 8.00 -18.68 11.41
N ILE A 97 7.71 -17.45 11.00
CA ILE A 97 6.71 -16.60 11.65
C ILE A 97 5.29 -17.04 11.25
N ASN A 98 5.00 -17.13 9.95
CA ASN A 98 3.66 -17.42 9.42
C ASN A 98 3.11 -18.81 9.84
N ASP A 99 3.98 -19.81 10.00
CA ASP A 99 3.59 -21.16 10.38
C ASP A 99 3.58 -21.39 11.90
N HIS A 100 3.94 -20.37 12.69
CA HIS A 100 3.80 -20.47 14.14
C HIS A 100 2.33 -20.74 14.50
N HIS A 101 2.09 -21.77 15.30
CA HIS A 101 0.74 -22.33 15.52
C HIS A 101 -0.29 -21.30 16.00
N GLN A 102 0.10 -20.34 16.85
CA GLN A 102 -0.77 -19.28 17.33
C GLN A 102 -1.10 -18.27 16.21
N LEU A 103 -0.10 -17.88 15.43
CA LEU A 103 -0.31 -16.93 14.33
C LEU A 103 -1.17 -17.55 13.23
N ARG A 104 -0.97 -18.81 12.90
CA ARG A 104 -1.84 -19.53 11.95
C ARG A 104 -3.29 -19.59 12.42
N TRP A 105 -3.53 -19.73 13.71
CA TRP A 105 -4.89 -19.75 14.27
C TRP A 105 -5.56 -18.38 14.20
N LEU A 106 -4.77 -17.30 14.38
CA LEU A 106 -5.23 -15.91 14.31
C LEU A 106 -5.23 -15.35 12.87
N ALA A 107 -4.83 -16.16 11.90
CA ALA A 107 -4.51 -15.77 10.53
C ALA A 107 -5.46 -14.72 9.94
N ASP A 108 -4.88 -13.88 9.07
CA ASP A 108 -5.48 -12.77 8.34
C ASP A 108 -5.91 -11.57 9.20
N GLY A 109 -6.07 -10.40 8.62
CA GLY A 109 -6.35 -9.17 9.35
C GLY A 109 -5.19 -8.71 10.23
N VAL A 110 -5.45 -8.41 11.50
CA VAL A 110 -4.48 -7.81 12.45
C VAL A 110 -3.19 -8.62 12.59
N GLY A 111 -3.30 -9.95 12.70
CA GLY A 111 -2.13 -10.82 12.82
C GLY A 111 -1.21 -10.74 11.61
N ARG A 112 -1.76 -10.67 10.41
CA ARG A 112 -0.99 -10.53 9.17
C ARG A 112 -0.37 -9.15 9.04
N MET A 113 -1.08 -8.09 9.41
CA MET A 113 -0.54 -6.73 9.44
C MET A 113 0.66 -6.62 10.41
N ALA A 114 0.53 -7.16 11.61
CA ALA A 114 1.62 -7.19 12.59
C ALA A 114 2.84 -7.98 12.07
N MET A 115 2.61 -9.12 11.41
CA MET A 115 3.66 -9.87 10.73
C MET A 115 4.29 -9.06 9.60
N GLY A 116 3.48 -8.36 8.80
CA GLY A 116 3.93 -7.49 7.72
C GLY A 116 4.86 -6.39 8.22
N CYS A 117 4.55 -5.75 9.34
CA CYS A 117 5.45 -4.78 9.98
C CYS A 117 6.83 -5.38 10.28
N ILE A 118 6.88 -6.57 10.87
CA ILE A 118 8.14 -7.25 11.15
C ILE A 118 8.91 -7.59 9.86
N ILE A 119 8.25 -8.22 8.90
CA ILE A 119 8.89 -8.64 7.65
C ILE A 119 9.41 -7.44 6.86
N ASN A 120 8.61 -6.37 6.74
CA ASN A 120 9.01 -5.16 6.04
C ASN A 120 10.22 -4.48 6.69
N SER A 121 10.30 -4.48 8.04
CA SER A 121 11.47 -3.96 8.76
C SER A 121 12.73 -4.81 8.53
N LEU A 122 12.59 -6.14 8.41
CA LEU A 122 13.74 -7.01 8.08
C LEU A 122 14.28 -6.72 6.68
N TRP A 123 13.39 -6.54 5.70
CA TRP A 123 13.80 -6.17 4.34
C TRP A 123 14.44 -4.78 4.29
N ASP A 124 13.92 -3.81 5.05
CA ASP A 124 14.48 -2.47 5.16
C ASP A 124 15.91 -2.50 5.72
N ALA A 125 16.13 -3.25 6.80
CA ALA A 125 17.45 -3.44 7.37
C ALA A 125 18.43 -4.06 6.36
N TRP A 126 17.98 -5.04 5.55
CA TRP A 126 18.82 -5.63 4.50
C TRP A 126 19.17 -4.60 3.43
N ALA A 127 18.21 -3.83 2.96
CA ALA A 127 18.45 -2.80 1.96
C ALA A 127 19.45 -1.73 2.46
N LYS A 128 19.38 -1.37 3.75
CA LYS A 128 20.34 -0.45 4.39
C LYS A 128 21.73 -1.05 4.55
N ILE A 129 21.86 -2.34 4.82
CA ILE A 129 23.16 -3.03 4.83
C ILE A 129 23.82 -2.99 3.43
N GLU A 130 23.01 -3.14 2.39
CA GLU A 130 23.46 -3.08 0.99
C GLU A 130 23.61 -1.62 0.47
N GLU A 131 23.30 -0.63 1.31
CA GLU A 131 23.28 0.80 0.94
C GLU A 131 22.42 1.10 -0.30
N LYS A 132 21.30 0.38 -0.45
CA LYS A 132 20.39 0.46 -1.61
C LYS A 132 19.00 0.90 -1.19
N PRO A 133 18.31 1.72 -2.02
CA PRO A 133 16.87 1.84 -1.88
C PRO A 133 16.21 0.48 -2.09
N MET A 134 15.05 0.26 -1.48
CA MET A 134 14.40 -1.05 -1.50
C MET A 134 14.12 -1.56 -2.91
N TRP A 135 13.65 -0.69 -3.82
CA TRP A 135 13.42 -1.08 -5.21
C TRP A 135 14.70 -1.63 -5.87
N LYS A 136 15.86 -1.01 -5.59
CA LYS A 136 17.14 -1.43 -6.17
C LYS A 136 17.62 -2.75 -5.58
N LEU A 137 17.45 -2.94 -4.25
CA LEU A 137 17.71 -4.26 -3.65
C LEU A 137 16.89 -5.34 -4.37
N LEU A 138 15.57 -5.13 -4.51
CA LEU A 138 14.68 -6.10 -5.15
C LEU A 138 15.01 -6.36 -6.63
N VAL A 139 15.39 -5.32 -7.39
CA VAL A 139 15.80 -5.45 -8.81
C VAL A 139 17.09 -6.26 -8.94
N ASP A 140 18.03 -6.08 -8.03
CA ASP A 140 19.34 -6.76 -8.04
C ASP A 140 19.30 -8.21 -7.55
N LEU A 141 18.18 -8.64 -6.95
CA LEU A 141 18.02 -10.03 -6.55
C LEU A 141 17.92 -10.93 -7.79
N GLU A 142 18.64 -12.05 -7.72
CA GLU A 142 18.49 -13.13 -8.70
C GLU A 142 17.03 -13.63 -8.70
N PRO A 143 16.45 -13.92 -9.88
CA PRO A 143 15.08 -14.41 -9.98
C PRO A 143 14.77 -15.60 -9.06
N GLU A 144 15.72 -16.53 -8.91
CA GLU A 144 15.61 -17.69 -8.03
C GLU A 144 15.47 -17.29 -6.55
N LYS A 145 16.13 -16.20 -6.13
CA LYS A 145 16.04 -15.67 -4.77
C LYS A 145 14.66 -15.06 -4.51
N VAL A 146 14.13 -14.32 -5.47
CA VAL A 146 12.75 -13.79 -5.42
C VAL A 146 11.75 -14.94 -5.29
N ILE A 147 11.87 -15.98 -6.13
CA ILE A 147 10.98 -17.15 -6.08
C ILE A 147 11.10 -17.90 -4.73
N ALA A 148 12.33 -18.02 -4.18
CA ALA A 148 12.56 -18.67 -2.89
C ALA A 148 11.95 -17.88 -1.72
N SER A 149 11.84 -16.55 -1.82
CA SER A 149 11.27 -15.71 -0.75
C SER A 149 9.77 -15.90 -0.58
N ILE A 150 9.04 -16.38 -1.60
CA ILE A 150 7.58 -16.47 -1.61
C ILE A 150 7.08 -17.81 -1.03
N ASP A 151 6.02 -17.77 -0.24
CA ASP A 151 5.29 -18.98 0.16
C ASP A 151 4.28 -19.42 -0.90
N TRP A 152 4.66 -20.39 -1.70
CA TRP A 152 3.85 -20.93 -2.81
C TRP A 152 2.77 -21.92 -2.41
N ARG A 153 2.61 -22.22 -1.11
CA ARG A 153 1.74 -23.30 -0.63
C ARG A 153 0.33 -23.25 -1.22
N TYR A 154 -0.25 -22.06 -1.25
CA TYR A 154 -1.63 -21.83 -1.71
C TYR A 154 -1.72 -21.06 -3.04
N LEU A 155 -0.60 -20.89 -3.74
CA LEU A 155 -0.53 -20.10 -4.98
C LEU A 155 -0.12 -20.92 -6.20
N LYS A 156 0.57 -22.05 -5.99
CA LYS A 156 1.18 -22.88 -7.06
C LYS A 156 0.17 -23.50 -8.03
N ASP A 157 -1.10 -23.59 -7.65
CA ASP A 157 -2.20 -24.02 -8.51
C ASP A 157 -2.61 -22.94 -9.52
N ALA A 158 -2.43 -21.66 -9.16
CA ALA A 158 -2.70 -20.52 -10.02
C ALA A 158 -1.45 -20.07 -10.80
N LEU A 159 -0.28 -20.06 -10.14
CA LEU A 159 1.00 -19.69 -10.73
C LEU A 159 2.09 -20.66 -10.25
N PRO A 160 2.48 -21.66 -11.07
CA PRO A 160 3.60 -22.55 -10.79
C PRO A 160 4.92 -21.79 -10.67
N LYS A 161 5.83 -22.25 -9.79
CA LYS A 161 7.13 -21.58 -9.53
C LYS A 161 7.99 -21.40 -10.79
N ASN A 162 7.99 -22.38 -11.68
CA ASN A 162 8.73 -22.30 -12.95
C ASN A 162 8.18 -21.22 -13.86
N GLU A 163 6.87 -21.07 -13.95
CA GLU A 163 6.23 -20.00 -14.72
C GLU A 163 6.53 -18.62 -14.11
N ALA A 164 6.46 -18.49 -12.79
CA ALA A 164 6.84 -17.26 -12.10
C ALA A 164 8.32 -16.91 -12.33
N LEU A 165 9.20 -17.90 -12.39
CA LEU A 165 10.61 -17.72 -12.72
C LEU A 165 10.80 -17.22 -14.17
N GLU A 166 10.04 -17.77 -15.10
CA GLU A 166 10.03 -17.32 -16.50
C GLU A 166 9.58 -15.86 -16.62
N ILE A 167 8.53 -15.46 -15.90
CA ILE A 167 8.07 -14.07 -15.84
C ILE A 167 9.21 -13.13 -15.41
N LEU A 168 9.97 -13.48 -14.36
CA LEU A 168 11.08 -12.66 -13.87
C LEU A 168 12.25 -12.58 -14.85
N LYS A 169 12.41 -13.57 -15.74
CA LYS A 169 13.47 -13.60 -16.75
C LYS A 169 13.03 -12.98 -18.08
N GLU A 170 11.76 -12.77 -18.32
CA GLU A 170 11.20 -12.26 -19.59
C GLU A 170 11.86 -10.96 -20.05
N LYS A 171 12.11 -10.04 -19.12
CA LYS A 171 12.65 -8.70 -19.39
C LYS A 171 14.12 -8.51 -19.04
N GLU A 172 14.86 -9.58 -18.77
CA GLU A 172 16.23 -9.48 -18.26
C GLU A 172 17.15 -8.63 -19.15
N ALA A 173 16.96 -8.70 -20.47
CA ALA A 173 17.71 -7.88 -21.43
C ALA A 173 17.41 -6.38 -21.35
N ASP A 174 16.21 -6.02 -20.93
CA ASP A 174 15.70 -4.64 -20.93
C ASP A 174 15.88 -3.94 -19.56
N HIS A 175 16.27 -4.68 -18.53
CA HIS A 175 16.29 -4.16 -17.15
C HIS A 175 17.10 -2.86 -17.00
N LYS A 176 18.26 -2.74 -17.66
CA LYS A 176 19.12 -1.54 -17.54
C LYS A 176 18.46 -0.32 -18.17
N ASP A 177 17.81 -0.49 -19.31
CA ASP A 177 17.16 0.61 -20.01
C ASP A 177 15.90 1.04 -19.26
N LEU A 178 15.13 0.10 -18.73
CA LEU A 178 13.96 0.37 -17.87
C LEU A 178 14.37 1.04 -16.57
N GLU A 179 15.45 0.57 -15.92
CA GLU A 179 15.99 1.22 -14.72
C GLU A 179 16.41 2.66 -15.01
N SER A 180 17.13 2.90 -16.12
CA SER A 180 17.55 4.23 -16.52
C SER A 180 16.35 5.15 -16.78
N ALA A 181 15.35 4.67 -17.49
CA ALA A 181 14.14 5.43 -17.78
C ALA A 181 13.37 5.80 -16.50
N LEU A 182 13.26 4.86 -15.54
CA LEU A 182 12.56 5.11 -14.27
C LEU A 182 13.36 5.99 -13.31
N ARG A 183 14.69 6.05 -13.41
CA ARG A 183 15.50 7.03 -12.68
C ARG A 183 15.28 8.44 -13.22
N ASP A 184 15.10 8.59 -14.52
CA ASP A 184 14.80 9.88 -15.16
C ASP A 184 13.35 10.33 -14.86
N LYS A 185 12.40 9.42 -15.01
CA LYS A 185 10.98 9.67 -14.73
C LYS A 185 10.36 8.43 -14.10
N GLY A 186 10.11 8.48 -12.80
CA GLY A 186 9.52 7.38 -12.04
C GLY A 186 8.07 7.08 -12.39
N PRO A 187 7.43 6.16 -11.67
CA PRO A 187 6.06 5.73 -11.95
C PRO A 187 5.07 6.89 -11.93
N LYS A 188 4.08 6.85 -12.83
CA LYS A 188 3.01 7.85 -12.91
C LYS A 188 2.19 7.87 -11.62
N ALA A 189 1.93 9.06 -11.09
CA ALA A 189 1.17 9.25 -9.87
C ALA A 189 -0.30 9.60 -10.16
N TYR A 190 -1.20 9.18 -9.24
CA TYR A 190 -2.54 9.74 -9.10
C TYR A 190 -2.76 10.16 -7.66
N SER A 191 -3.76 10.99 -7.41
CA SER A 191 -4.05 11.42 -6.06
C SER A 191 -5.53 11.52 -5.77
N THR A 192 -5.88 11.29 -4.49
CA THR A 192 -7.24 11.53 -4.00
C THR A 192 -7.40 13.01 -3.70
N ALA A 193 -8.12 13.71 -4.60
CA ALA A 193 -8.39 15.14 -4.48
C ALA A 193 -9.77 15.43 -3.87
N GLY A 194 -10.65 14.44 -3.82
CA GLY A 194 -12.04 14.60 -3.41
C GLY A 194 -12.44 13.78 -2.20
N TRP A 195 -11.86 14.07 -1.03
CA TRP A 195 -12.35 13.55 0.25
C TRP A 195 -13.75 14.10 0.55
N LEU A 196 -14.59 13.30 1.23
CA LEU A 196 -16.00 13.65 1.42
C LEU A 196 -16.23 14.87 2.34
N GLY A 197 -15.30 15.14 3.24
CA GLY A 197 -15.41 16.27 4.17
C GLY A 197 -14.90 17.59 3.64
N LEU A 198 -14.29 17.63 2.44
CA LEU A 198 -13.74 18.87 1.87
C LEU A 198 -14.83 19.71 1.22
N THR A 199 -14.70 21.04 1.34
CA THR A 199 -15.52 22.01 0.62
C THR A 199 -15.15 22.08 -0.86
N ASP A 200 -16.02 22.64 -1.69
CA ASP A 200 -15.77 22.83 -3.12
C ASP A 200 -14.53 23.69 -3.38
N GLU A 201 -14.31 24.74 -2.57
CA GLU A 201 -13.12 25.60 -2.66
C GLU A 201 -11.82 24.84 -2.35
N GLU A 202 -11.85 23.97 -1.35
CA GLU A 202 -10.70 23.11 -0.99
C GLU A 202 -10.41 22.11 -2.09
N ILE A 203 -11.44 21.49 -2.68
CA ILE A 203 -11.28 20.58 -3.82
C ILE A 203 -10.66 21.29 -5.02
N VAL A 204 -11.19 22.47 -5.38
CA VAL A 204 -10.63 23.27 -6.51
C VAL A 204 -9.18 23.61 -6.25
N ARG A 205 -8.84 24.10 -5.06
CA ARG A 205 -7.44 24.41 -4.69
C ARG A 205 -6.55 23.19 -4.83
N THR A 206 -6.93 22.05 -4.26
CA THR A 206 -6.17 20.81 -4.29
C THR A 206 -5.97 20.30 -5.72
N VAL A 207 -7.04 20.27 -6.54
CA VAL A 207 -6.96 19.86 -7.94
C VAL A 207 -6.05 20.79 -8.75
N ARG A 208 -6.15 22.11 -8.58
CA ARG A 208 -5.32 23.07 -9.31
C ARG A 208 -3.83 22.95 -8.93
N GLU A 209 -3.54 22.76 -7.67
CA GLU A 209 -2.19 22.49 -7.20
C GLU A 209 -1.63 21.19 -7.81
N MET A 210 -2.42 20.12 -7.80
CA MET A 210 -2.03 18.85 -8.43
C MET A 210 -1.82 19.02 -9.94
N GLN A 211 -2.72 19.68 -10.65
CA GLN A 211 -2.56 19.95 -12.09
C GLN A 211 -1.31 20.74 -12.39
N SER A 212 -0.95 21.72 -11.54
CA SER A 212 0.30 22.49 -11.70
C SER A 212 1.57 21.63 -11.52
N ASN A 213 1.44 20.51 -10.78
CA ASN A 213 2.47 19.49 -10.60
C ASN A 213 2.38 18.33 -11.62
N GLY A 214 1.57 18.50 -12.68
CA GLY A 214 1.50 17.55 -13.80
C GLY A 214 0.54 16.36 -13.59
N PHE A 215 -0.28 16.35 -12.54
CA PHE A 215 -1.29 15.29 -12.36
C PHE A 215 -2.42 15.42 -13.39
N ASP A 216 -2.81 14.31 -13.97
CA ASP A 216 -3.94 14.17 -14.88
C ASP A 216 -4.91 13.03 -14.47
N CYS A 217 -4.67 12.43 -13.31
CA CYS A 217 -5.45 11.32 -12.76
C CYS A 217 -5.91 11.68 -11.34
N PHE A 218 -7.24 11.70 -11.12
CA PHE A 218 -7.85 12.16 -9.87
C PHE A 218 -8.83 11.13 -9.33
N LYS A 219 -8.71 10.77 -8.06
CA LYS A 219 -9.66 9.91 -7.35
C LYS A 219 -10.62 10.74 -6.50
N MET A 220 -11.89 10.37 -6.51
CA MET A 220 -12.97 11.02 -5.77
C MET A 220 -13.73 10.01 -4.95
N LYS A 221 -14.01 10.35 -3.70
CA LYS A 221 -14.86 9.52 -2.84
C LYS A 221 -16.33 9.73 -3.20
N VAL A 222 -17.10 8.64 -3.25
CA VAL A 222 -18.54 8.58 -3.52
C VAL A 222 -19.24 7.69 -2.49
N GLY A 223 -20.57 7.66 -2.48
CA GLY A 223 -21.35 6.80 -1.57
C GLY A 223 -22.09 7.56 -0.49
N GLN A 224 -22.28 8.89 -0.66
CA GLN A 224 -23.09 9.71 0.26
C GLN A 224 -24.56 9.83 -0.16
N GLY A 225 -24.95 9.22 -1.26
CA GLY A 225 -26.28 9.30 -1.87
C GLY A 225 -26.22 9.79 -3.30
N LEU A 226 -26.91 9.06 -4.19
CA LEU A 226 -26.79 9.20 -5.65
C LEU A 226 -26.93 10.64 -6.14
N LYS A 227 -27.94 11.39 -5.64
CA LYS A 227 -28.17 12.78 -6.06
C LYS A 227 -26.96 13.68 -5.72
N GLY A 228 -26.47 13.61 -4.49
CA GLY A 228 -25.34 14.42 -4.04
C GLY A 228 -24.04 14.04 -4.77
N ASP A 229 -23.82 12.74 -5.00
CA ASP A 229 -22.65 12.27 -5.73
C ASP A 229 -22.70 12.72 -7.20
N LYS A 230 -23.86 12.70 -7.88
CA LYS A 230 -24.01 13.22 -9.25
C LYS A 230 -23.73 14.73 -9.33
N GLU A 231 -24.27 15.51 -8.40
CA GLU A 231 -24.03 16.97 -8.34
C GLU A 231 -22.53 17.25 -8.13
N ARG A 232 -21.90 16.53 -7.21
CA ARG A 232 -20.48 16.64 -6.91
C ARG A 232 -19.59 16.19 -8.07
N LEU A 233 -19.88 15.07 -8.72
CA LEU A 233 -19.10 14.58 -9.86
C LEU A 233 -19.22 15.50 -11.07
N LYS A 234 -20.38 16.10 -11.32
CA LYS A 234 -20.55 17.14 -12.33
C LYS A 234 -19.62 18.31 -12.08
N PHE A 235 -19.63 18.86 -10.87
CA PHE A 235 -18.72 19.92 -10.45
C PHE A 235 -17.25 19.54 -10.63
N ILE A 236 -16.86 18.35 -10.15
CA ILE A 236 -15.49 17.85 -10.24
C ILE A 236 -15.05 17.70 -11.70
N ARG A 237 -15.91 17.16 -12.57
CA ARG A 237 -15.60 17.01 -13.98
C ARG A 237 -15.38 18.37 -14.67
N GLU A 238 -16.12 19.42 -14.27
CA GLU A 238 -15.87 20.78 -14.72
C GLU A 238 -14.49 21.32 -14.25
N VAL A 239 -14.06 20.95 -13.04
CA VAL A 239 -12.77 21.37 -12.48
C VAL A 239 -11.58 20.65 -13.10
N ILE A 240 -11.63 19.30 -13.22
CA ILE A 240 -10.52 18.51 -13.75
C ILE A 240 -10.44 18.52 -15.29
N GLY A 241 -11.54 18.83 -15.98
CA GLY A 241 -11.64 18.78 -17.44
C GLY A 241 -11.97 17.39 -17.97
N SER A 242 -12.30 17.31 -19.28
CA SER A 242 -12.69 16.05 -19.95
C SER A 242 -11.51 15.08 -20.14
N GLU A 243 -10.31 15.60 -20.33
CA GLU A 243 -9.11 14.81 -20.66
C GLU A 243 -8.50 14.11 -19.44
N SER A 244 -8.78 14.60 -18.23
CA SER A 244 -8.28 14.00 -17.01
C SER A 244 -9.00 12.69 -16.70
N LYS A 245 -8.24 11.69 -16.23
CA LYS A 245 -8.79 10.43 -15.74
C LYS A 245 -9.46 10.62 -14.39
N LEU A 246 -10.69 10.16 -14.28
CA LEU A 246 -11.48 10.17 -13.04
C LEU A 246 -11.58 8.74 -12.50
N MET A 247 -11.28 8.57 -11.23
CA MET A 247 -11.44 7.33 -10.49
C MET A 247 -12.43 7.56 -9.35
N LEU A 248 -13.28 6.57 -9.08
CA LEU A 248 -14.26 6.63 -8.00
C LEU A 248 -13.93 5.59 -6.94
N ASP A 249 -14.17 5.93 -5.68
CA ASP A 249 -13.93 5.06 -4.54
C ASP A 249 -15.08 5.20 -3.53
N CYS A 250 -15.73 4.08 -3.22
CA CYS A 250 -16.85 4.04 -2.29
C CYS A 250 -16.57 3.26 -0.99
N ASN A 251 -15.35 2.78 -0.79
CA ASN A 251 -14.90 2.13 0.44
C ASN A 251 -15.90 1.09 0.99
N GLN A 252 -16.38 0.19 0.13
CA GLN A 252 -17.24 -0.95 0.49
C GLN A 252 -18.64 -0.58 1.04
N ILE A 253 -19.14 0.64 0.77
CA ILE A 253 -20.43 1.08 1.34
C ILE A 253 -21.64 0.34 0.77
N TRP A 254 -21.53 -0.23 -0.44
CA TRP A 254 -22.66 -0.81 -1.17
C TRP A 254 -22.72 -2.34 -1.09
N GLY A 255 -23.94 -2.87 -1.17
CA GLY A 255 -24.16 -4.25 -1.59
C GLY A 255 -23.98 -4.42 -3.10
N VAL A 256 -23.92 -5.66 -3.58
CA VAL A 256 -23.59 -5.97 -4.98
C VAL A 256 -24.55 -5.34 -5.98
N ASP A 257 -25.86 -5.51 -5.77
CA ASP A 257 -26.88 -4.97 -6.69
C ASP A 257 -26.95 -3.45 -6.63
N GLU A 258 -26.81 -2.88 -5.44
CA GLU A 258 -26.74 -1.44 -5.23
C GLU A 258 -25.53 -0.83 -5.96
N ALA A 259 -24.36 -1.46 -5.88
CA ALA A 259 -23.16 -1.02 -6.60
C ALA A 259 -23.37 -1.00 -8.12
N ILE A 260 -24.06 -2.01 -8.68
CA ILE A 260 -24.37 -2.07 -10.10
C ILE A 260 -25.30 -0.94 -10.53
N ASP A 261 -26.38 -0.75 -9.79
CA ASP A 261 -27.38 0.27 -10.10
C ASP A 261 -26.78 1.67 -9.96
N TYR A 262 -26.05 1.91 -8.87
CA TYR A 262 -25.42 3.19 -8.58
C TYR A 262 -24.38 3.58 -9.62
N MET A 263 -23.49 2.64 -9.97
CA MET A 263 -22.47 2.87 -10.99
C MET A 263 -23.04 3.01 -12.39
N GLY A 264 -24.19 2.39 -12.68
CA GLY A 264 -24.92 2.61 -13.92
C GLY A 264 -25.33 4.08 -14.09
N GLU A 265 -25.74 4.71 -12.97
CA GLU A 265 -26.12 6.14 -12.93
C GLU A 265 -24.89 7.07 -12.95
N LEU A 266 -23.74 6.65 -12.45
CA LEU A 266 -22.49 7.43 -12.44
C LEU A 266 -21.66 7.25 -13.72
N ALA A 267 -22.06 6.34 -14.63
CA ALA A 267 -21.32 6.06 -15.87
C ALA A 267 -21.24 7.30 -16.80
N GLU A 268 -22.17 8.24 -16.71
CA GLU A 268 -22.15 9.49 -17.48
C GLU A 268 -20.92 10.37 -17.22
N PHE A 269 -20.23 10.16 -16.09
CA PHE A 269 -19.00 10.89 -15.74
C PHE A 269 -17.71 10.21 -16.23
N ASP A 270 -17.81 9.12 -16.99
CA ASP A 270 -16.70 8.38 -17.59
C ASP A 270 -15.58 8.03 -16.60
N PRO A 271 -15.89 7.32 -15.49
CA PRO A 271 -14.87 6.88 -14.56
C PRO A 271 -14.06 5.70 -15.11
N VAL A 272 -12.74 5.72 -14.88
CA VAL A 272 -11.83 4.62 -15.25
C VAL A 272 -12.14 3.37 -14.44
N TRP A 273 -12.36 3.54 -13.13
CA TRP A 273 -12.72 2.46 -12.23
C TRP A 273 -13.67 2.90 -11.09
N ILE A 274 -14.30 1.91 -10.52
CA ILE A 274 -14.87 1.97 -9.17
C ILE A 274 -14.02 1.13 -8.22
N GLU A 275 -13.55 1.74 -7.16
CA GLU A 275 -12.71 1.14 -6.12
C GLU A 275 -13.57 0.65 -4.96
N GLU A 276 -13.27 -0.58 -4.51
CA GLU A 276 -13.95 -1.25 -3.40
C GLU A 276 -15.49 -1.18 -3.45
N PRO A 277 -16.14 -1.59 -4.56
CA PRO A 277 -17.59 -1.40 -4.72
C PRO A 277 -18.44 -2.23 -3.75
N THR A 278 -17.88 -3.26 -3.11
CA THR A 278 -18.55 -4.13 -2.13
C THR A 278 -17.53 -4.71 -1.16
N ALA A 279 -17.96 -5.61 -0.27
CA ALA A 279 -17.09 -6.20 0.75
C ALA A 279 -15.80 -6.79 0.17
N ARG A 280 -14.64 -6.45 0.77
CA ARG A 280 -13.28 -6.78 0.30
C ARG A 280 -13.00 -8.26 -0.01
N ASP A 281 -13.76 -9.16 0.61
CA ASP A 281 -13.62 -10.63 0.50
C ASP A 281 -14.74 -11.28 -0.32
N ASP A 282 -15.70 -10.50 -0.84
CA ASP A 282 -16.75 -10.98 -1.75
C ASP A 282 -16.28 -11.04 -3.20
N VAL A 283 -15.47 -12.05 -3.52
CA VAL A 283 -14.93 -12.24 -4.88
C VAL A 283 -16.03 -12.42 -5.94
N GLN A 284 -17.12 -13.11 -5.59
CA GLN A 284 -18.23 -13.34 -6.53
C GLN A 284 -19.05 -12.07 -6.74
N GLY A 285 -19.21 -11.26 -5.69
CA GLY A 285 -19.83 -9.95 -5.79
C GLY A 285 -19.04 -9.02 -6.71
N HIS A 286 -17.72 -8.92 -6.52
CA HIS A 286 -16.85 -8.16 -7.41
C HIS A 286 -16.95 -8.63 -8.86
N LEU A 287 -16.96 -9.95 -9.09
CA LEU A 287 -17.13 -10.52 -10.45
C LEU A 287 -18.46 -10.11 -11.09
N LYS A 288 -19.57 -10.17 -10.32
CA LYS A 288 -20.89 -9.78 -10.81
C LYS A 288 -20.93 -8.29 -11.17
N ILE A 289 -20.34 -7.44 -10.32
CA ILE A 289 -20.23 -6.00 -10.56
C ILE A 289 -19.37 -5.75 -11.79
N ALA A 290 -18.18 -6.33 -11.91
CA ALA A 290 -17.28 -6.15 -13.05
C ALA A 290 -17.95 -6.47 -14.36
N LYS A 291 -18.62 -7.63 -14.46
CA LYS A 291 -19.38 -8.03 -15.65
C LYS A 291 -20.51 -7.06 -16.00
N SER A 292 -21.21 -6.54 -15.00
CA SER A 292 -22.32 -5.60 -15.22
C SER A 292 -21.85 -4.24 -15.72
N LEU A 293 -20.62 -3.83 -15.33
CA LEU A 293 -20.01 -2.56 -15.70
C LEU A 293 -19.23 -2.60 -17.03
N GLU A 294 -18.98 -3.79 -17.60
CA GLU A 294 -18.28 -3.93 -18.91
C GLU A 294 -18.91 -3.09 -20.01
N ARG A 295 -20.24 -3.01 -20.04
CA ARG A 295 -21.00 -2.22 -21.03
C ARG A 295 -20.71 -0.72 -20.98
N PHE A 296 -20.20 -0.23 -19.87
CA PHE A 296 -19.82 1.17 -19.68
C PHE A 296 -18.31 1.40 -19.80
N GLY A 297 -17.50 0.34 -19.97
CA GLY A 297 -16.04 0.43 -19.98
C GLY A 297 -15.40 0.62 -18.60
N ILE A 298 -16.21 0.65 -17.53
CA ILE A 298 -15.75 0.89 -16.16
C ILE A 298 -15.16 -0.40 -15.59
N LYS A 299 -13.96 -0.31 -15.01
CA LYS A 299 -13.30 -1.44 -14.36
C LYS A 299 -13.54 -1.43 -12.84
N VAL A 300 -13.39 -2.60 -12.23
CA VAL A 300 -13.35 -2.71 -10.76
C VAL A 300 -11.89 -2.68 -10.32
N ALA A 301 -11.61 -1.87 -9.31
CA ALA A 301 -10.34 -1.83 -8.60
C ALA A 301 -10.56 -2.24 -7.14
N THR A 302 -9.70 -3.10 -6.59
CA THR A 302 -9.73 -3.45 -5.16
C THR A 302 -8.44 -4.12 -4.73
N GLY A 303 -8.24 -4.20 -3.42
CA GLY A 303 -7.13 -4.91 -2.83
C GLY A 303 -6.52 -4.23 -1.61
N GLU A 304 -6.75 -2.94 -1.37
CA GLU A 304 -6.19 -2.22 -0.22
C GLU A 304 -6.52 -2.88 1.14
N GLN A 305 -7.68 -3.53 1.22
CA GLN A 305 -8.09 -4.25 2.42
C GLN A 305 -8.04 -5.78 2.25
N ALA A 306 -7.58 -6.30 1.11
CA ALA A 306 -7.45 -7.74 0.91
C ALA A 306 -6.37 -8.33 1.83
N PRO A 307 -6.73 -9.29 2.71
CA PRO A 307 -5.87 -9.66 3.82
C PRO A 307 -4.77 -10.68 3.46
N SER A 308 -4.81 -11.28 2.27
CA SER A 308 -3.86 -12.34 1.91
C SER A 308 -3.69 -12.51 0.40
N PRO A 309 -2.55 -13.08 -0.06
CA PRO A 309 -2.35 -13.41 -1.47
C PRO A 309 -3.40 -14.38 -2.05
N VAL A 310 -4.07 -15.16 -1.20
CA VAL A 310 -5.12 -16.09 -1.63
C VAL A 310 -6.37 -15.35 -2.12
N ILE A 311 -6.75 -14.26 -1.46
CA ILE A 311 -7.86 -13.41 -1.93
C ILE A 311 -7.50 -12.78 -3.27
N PHE A 312 -6.30 -12.24 -3.42
CA PHE A 312 -5.82 -11.72 -4.71
C PHE A 312 -5.82 -12.79 -5.81
N LYS A 313 -5.35 -14.01 -5.49
CA LYS A 313 -5.43 -15.13 -6.41
C LYS A 313 -6.87 -15.34 -6.93
N GLN A 314 -7.86 -15.35 -6.04
CA GLN A 314 -9.26 -15.58 -6.41
C GLN A 314 -9.83 -14.41 -7.22
N LEU A 315 -9.56 -13.17 -6.84
CA LEU A 315 -9.97 -11.97 -7.57
C LEU A 315 -9.41 -11.96 -9.01
N LEU A 316 -8.13 -12.28 -9.15
CA LEU A 316 -7.44 -12.30 -10.43
C LEU A 316 -7.91 -13.47 -11.31
N GLN A 317 -7.99 -14.70 -10.77
CA GLN A 317 -8.42 -15.89 -11.50
C GLN A 317 -9.85 -15.79 -12.03
N SER A 318 -10.73 -15.16 -11.25
CA SER A 318 -12.13 -15.00 -11.65
C SER A 318 -12.35 -13.90 -12.69
N GLY A 319 -11.39 -12.99 -12.89
CA GLY A 319 -11.56 -11.77 -13.69
C GLY A 319 -12.43 -10.72 -12.99
N ALA A 320 -12.51 -10.76 -11.67
CA ALA A 320 -13.31 -9.84 -10.87
C ALA A 320 -12.77 -8.40 -10.83
N ILE A 321 -11.49 -8.22 -11.12
CA ILE A 321 -10.81 -6.92 -11.06
C ILE A 321 -10.07 -6.60 -12.36
N GLY A 322 -10.10 -5.32 -12.74
CA GLY A 322 -9.33 -4.77 -13.84
C GLY A 322 -8.09 -3.99 -13.39
N TYR A 323 -8.01 -3.65 -12.09
CA TYR A 323 -6.85 -3.03 -11.43
C TYR A 323 -6.62 -3.68 -10.08
N CYS A 324 -5.37 -4.05 -9.81
CA CYS A 324 -4.96 -4.70 -8.57
C CYS A 324 -4.33 -3.66 -7.62
N GLN A 325 -4.98 -3.40 -6.49
CA GLN A 325 -4.56 -2.37 -5.54
C GLN A 325 -3.96 -3.01 -4.28
N ILE A 326 -2.70 -3.42 -4.37
CA ILE A 326 -1.98 -3.91 -3.18
C ILE A 326 -1.81 -2.80 -2.14
N ASP A 327 -1.83 -3.18 -0.87
CA ASP A 327 -1.40 -2.34 0.25
C ASP A 327 -0.22 -3.02 0.95
N ALA A 328 0.91 -2.29 1.05
CA ALA A 328 2.16 -2.81 1.61
C ALA A 328 2.09 -3.12 3.11
N SER A 329 1.10 -2.57 3.82
CA SER A 329 0.89 -2.75 5.26
C SER A 329 -0.23 -3.74 5.61
N ARG A 330 -1.06 -4.10 4.63
CA ARG A 330 -2.18 -5.03 4.84
C ARG A 330 -1.77 -6.49 4.66
N LEU A 331 -0.81 -6.73 3.79
CA LEU A 331 -0.23 -8.04 3.50
C LEU A 331 0.88 -8.41 4.51
N GLY A 332 1.31 -9.66 4.48
CA GLY A 332 2.37 -10.19 5.36
C GLY A 332 3.80 -9.75 4.99
N GLY A 333 3.93 -8.56 4.37
CA GLY A 333 5.20 -7.95 3.99
C GLY A 333 5.62 -8.23 2.55
N VAL A 334 6.88 -7.91 2.23
CA VAL A 334 7.47 -8.00 0.88
C VAL A 334 7.15 -9.33 0.19
N ASN A 335 7.28 -10.44 0.91
CA ASN A 335 7.09 -11.79 0.37
C ASN A 335 5.70 -11.99 -0.25
N ASP A 336 4.66 -11.47 0.41
CA ASP A 336 3.28 -11.52 -0.09
C ASP A 336 3.07 -10.56 -1.27
N VAL A 337 3.63 -9.35 -1.18
CA VAL A 337 3.48 -8.33 -2.24
C VAL A 337 4.09 -8.81 -3.55
N LEU A 338 5.31 -9.37 -3.51
CA LEU A 338 5.96 -9.94 -4.70
C LEU A 338 5.13 -11.06 -5.32
N ALA A 339 4.52 -11.91 -4.49
CA ALA A 339 3.64 -12.97 -4.97
C ALA A 339 2.40 -12.43 -5.70
N VAL A 340 1.78 -11.37 -5.15
CA VAL A 340 0.58 -10.75 -5.75
C VAL A 340 0.93 -10.07 -7.07
N ILE A 341 2.06 -9.37 -7.17
CA ILE A 341 2.50 -8.72 -8.41
C ILE A 341 2.73 -9.77 -9.51
N LEU A 342 3.38 -10.89 -9.19
CA LEU A 342 3.57 -12.00 -10.15
C LEU A 342 2.25 -12.63 -10.59
N LEU A 343 1.29 -12.80 -9.67
CA LEU A 343 -0.06 -13.25 -10.00
C LEU A 343 -0.77 -12.23 -10.91
N ALA A 344 -0.70 -10.94 -10.63
CA ALA A 344 -1.31 -9.89 -11.43
C ALA A 344 -0.77 -9.90 -12.88
N LYS A 345 0.55 -10.08 -13.06
CA LYS A 345 1.17 -10.29 -14.39
C LYS A 345 0.58 -11.50 -15.11
N LYS A 346 0.48 -12.64 -14.41
CA LYS A 346 -0.11 -13.88 -14.97
C LYS A 346 -1.50 -13.66 -15.55
N TYR A 347 -2.33 -12.87 -14.86
CA TYR A 347 -3.71 -12.59 -15.26
C TYR A 347 -3.86 -11.29 -16.05
N ASN A 348 -2.75 -10.67 -16.44
CA ASN A 348 -2.72 -9.46 -17.25
C ASN A 348 -3.51 -8.28 -16.64
N VAL A 349 -3.40 -8.11 -15.31
CA VAL A 349 -4.03 -7.04 -14.56
C VAL A 349 -2.95 -6.07 -14.07
N PRO A 350 -3.03 -4.76 -14.40
CA PRO A 350 -2.08 -3.77 -13.91
C PRO A 350 -2.16 -3.61 -12.39
N VAL A 351 -1.01 -3.44 -11.75
CA VAL A 351 -0.91 -3.16 -10.32
C VAL A 351 -0.87 -1.66 -10.11
N CYS A 352 -1.84 -1.13 -9.37
CA CYS A 352 -1.97 0.29 -9.01
C CYS A 352 -2.03 0.39 -7.47
N PRO A 353 -0.87 0.43 -6.77
CA PRO A 353 -0.82 0.30 -5.34
C PRO A 353 -1.55 1.41 -4.59
N HIS A 354 -2.22 1.04 -3.48
CA HIS A 354 -2.83 1.95 -2.52
C HIS A 354 -1.77 2.64 -1.67
N GLY A 355 -1.85 3.98 -1.57
CA GLY A 355 -0.92 4.84 -0.84
C GLY A 355 -1.55 5.66 0.28
N GLY A 356 -2.81 5.37 0.61
CA GLY A 356 -3.67 6.17 1.49
C GLY A 356 -3.29 6.14 2.98
N GLY A 357 -2.02 6.12 3.36
CA GLY A 357 -1.61 6.08 4.75
C GLY A 357 -0.23 6.66 5.01
N ILE A 358 0.09 6.89 6.29
CA ILE A 358 1.39 7.41 6.72
C ILE A 358 2.49 6.41 6.32
N GLY A 359 3.42 6.84 5.47
CA GLY A 359 4.55 6.03 4.99
C GLY A 359 4.22 5.03 3.89
N LEU A 360 2.93 4.84 3.52
CA LEU A 360 2.60 3.91 2.43
C LEU A 360 3.15 4.38 1.08
N CYS A 361 3.09 5.67 0.77
CA CYS A 361 3.69 6.22 -0.44
C CYS A 361 5.18 5.87 -0.56
N ASN A 362 5.91 5.94 0.57
CA ASN A 362 7.32 5.58 0.63
C ASN A 362 7.54 4.10 0.30
N MET A 363 6.64 3.22 0.71
CA MET A 363 6.78 1.78 0.45
C MET A 363 6.34 1.39 -0.96
N ILE A 364 5.17 1.88 -1.40
CA ILE A 364 4.55 1.41 -2.65
C ILE A 364 5.29 1.85 -3.90
N VAL A 365 5.96 3.00 -3.88
CA VAL A 365 6.77 3.46 -5.01
C VAL A 365 7.89 2.46 -5.35
N HIS A 366 8.50 1.85 -4.34
CA HIS A 366 9.54 0.84 -4.54
C HIS A 366 8.99 -0.42 -5.22
N TYR A 367 7.80 -0.86 -4.83
CA TYR A 367 7.14 -1.99 -5.49
C TYR A 367 6.74 -1.66 -6.93
N ALA A 368 6.25 -0.45 -7.18
CA ALA A 368 5.89 -0.01 -8.52
C ALA A 368 7.09 0.05 -9.47
N ILE A 369 8.24 0.55 -8.99
CA ILE A 369 9.49 0.57 -9.74
C ILE A 369 9.96 -0.86 -10.03
N TRP A 370 9.99 -1.73 -9.01
CA TRP A 370 10.35 -3.14 -9.19
C TRP A 370 9.44 -3.84 -10.20
N ASP A 371 8.13 -3.64 -10.08
CA ASP A 371 7.14 -4.21 -11.01
C ASP A 371 7.40 -3.76 -12.45
N GLN A 372 7.58 -2.48 -12.69
CA GLN A 372 7.82 -1.93 -14.03
C GLN A 372 9.13 -2.42 -14.65
N ILE A 373 10.18 -2.63 -13.86
CA ILE A 373 11.46 -3.15 -14.36
C ILE A 373 11.40 -4.66 -14.59
N LYS A 374 10.87 -5.42 -13.63
CA LYS A 374 11.02 -6.89 -13.61
C LYS A 374 9.81 -7.65 -14.15
N VAL A 375 8.59 -7.10 -14.05
CA VAL A 375 7.37 -7.89 -14.17
C VAL A 375 6.37 -7.32 -15.17
N ALA A 376 5.95 -6.05 -15.01
CA ALA A 376 4.82 -5.47 -15.70
C ALA A 376 4.93 -5.45 -17.23
N SER A 377 3.79 -5.72 -17.90
CA SER A 377 3.66 -5.54 -19.36
C SER A 377 2.94 -4.23 -19.73
N HIS A 378 2.35 -3.53 -18.76
CA HIS A 378 1.40 -2.44 -18.97
C HIS A 378 1.76 -1.21 -18.14
N SER A 379 3.01 -0.72 -18.24
CA SER A 379 3.45 0.48 -17.53
C SER A 379 2.58 1.70 -17.83
N ASP A 380 2.01 1.80 -19.03
CA ASP A 380 1.19 2.94 -19.47
C ASP A 380 -0.15 3.05 -18.75
N THR A 381 -0.66 1.95 -18.18
CA THR A 381 -1.93 1.90 -17.45
C THR A 381 -1.76 1.86 -15.95
N GLN A 382 -0.53 1.66 -15.47
CA GLN A 382 -0.22 1.67 -14.05
C GLN A 382 -0.12 3.09 -13.53
N VAL A 383 -0.79 3.34 -12.41
CA VAL A 383 -0.68 4.59 -11.66
C VAL A 383 -0.53 4.26 -10.18
N VAL A 384 0.24 5.08 -9.47
CA VAL A 384 0.61 4.88 -8.07
C VAL A 384 0.00 5.99 -7.23
N GLU A 385 -0.71 5.65 -6.16
CA GLU A 385 -1.34 6.65 -5.30
C GLU A 385 -0.32 7.51 -4.59
N TYR A 386 -0.59 8.82 -4.48
CA TYR A 386 0.24 9.78 -3.79
C TYR A 386 -0.57 10.65 -2.83
N LEU A 387 -0.11 10.72 -1.58
CA LEU A 387 -0.62 11.62 -0.55
C LEU A 387 0.48 12.57 -0.10
N GLY A 388 0.46 13.81 -0.61
CA GLY A 388 1.51 14.80 -0.34
C GLY A 388 1.51 15.35 1.09
N PHE A 389 0.35 15.41 1.74
CA PHE A 389 0.20 16.02 3.08
C PHE A 389 0.81 15.20 4.24
N LEU A 390 1.27 13.98 3.97
CA LEU A 390 1.91 13.11 4.97
C LEU A 390 3.35 12.77 4.57
N GLN A 391 4.11 13.73 4.07
CA GLN A 391 5.46 13.53 3.56
C GLN A 391 6.50 14.39 4.28
N ASP A 392 6.56 15.69 3.98
CA ASP A 392 7.67 16.56 4.36
C ASP A 392 7.86 16.75 5.87
N ASP A 393 6.78 16.84 6.62
CA ASP A 393 6.83 17.01 8.08
C ASP A 393 7.05 15.68 8.81
N VAL A 394 6.95 14.55 8.10
CA VAL A 394 6.98 13.20 8.69
C VAL A 394 8.34 12.54 8.52
N PHE A 395 8.87 12.52 7.30
CA PHE A 395 10.03 11.70 6.94
C PHE A 395 11.26 12.54 6.60
N GLU A 396 12.45 12.06 6.99
CA GLU A 396 13.73 12.64 6.60
C GLU A 396 13.99 12.54 5.09
N SER A 397 13.47 11.47 4.47
CA SER A 397 13.55 11.20 3.04
C SER A 397 12.16 11.06 2.42
N PRO A 398 11.35 12.15 2.36
CA PRO A 398 10.01 12.10 1.84
C PRO A 398 10.00 11.82 0.33
N VAL A 399 9.04 11.00 -0.11
CA VAL A 399 8.83 10.82 -1.55
C VAL A 399 8.19 12.05 -2.18
N ARG A 400 8.55 12.32 -3.41
CA ARG A 400 8.15 13.50 -4.17
C ARG A 400 7.49 13.10 -5.47
N VAL A 401 6.63 13.98 -5.98
CA VAL A 401 6.10 13.91 -7.33
C VAL A 401 6.53 15.15 -8.11
N LYS A 402 6.97 14.94 -9.33
CA LYS A 402 7.33 15.97 -10.30
C LYS A 402 6.75 15.60 -11.65
N ASP A 403 6.15 16.56 -12.33
CA ASP A 403 5.55 16.37 -13.65
C ASP A 403 4.61 15.14 -13.72
N GLY A 404 3.79 14.95 -12.66
CA GLY A 404 2.81 13.86 -12.55
C GLY A 404 3.39 12.47 -12.30
N SER A 405 4.67 12.36 -11.99
CA SER A 405 5.35 11.10 -11.72
C SER A 405 6.14 11.17 -10.43
N TYR A 406 6.26 10.05 -9.73
CA TYR A 406 7.16 9.94 -8.60
C TYR A 406 8.60 10.24 -9.01
N VAL A 407 9.33 10.93 -8.16
CA VAL A 407 10.79 10.97 -8.22
C VAL A 407 11.29 9.66 -7.63
N THR A 408 12.13 8.95 -8.37
CA THR A 408 12.66 7.65 -7.93
C THR A 408 13.46 7.82 -6.64
N PRO A 409 13.09 7.09 -5.55
CA PRO A 409 13.80 7.18 -4.28
C PRO A 409 15.24 6.66 -4.38
N GLU A 410 16.17 7.37 -3.75
CA GLU A 410 17.60 6.99 -3.72
C GLU A 410 18.11 6.66 -2.29
N ALA A 411 17.36 7.04 -1.25
CA ALA A 411 17.72 6.71 0.13
C ALA A 411 17.69 5.19 0.37
N PRO A 412 18.65 4.62 1.14
CA PRO A 412 18.64 3.22 1.49
C PRO A 412 17.36 2.80 2.24
N GLY A 413 16.89 1.59 1.99
CA GLY A 413 15.64 1.07 2.59
C GLY A 413 14.40 1.66 1.94
N TRP A 414 13.36 1.85 2.77
CA TRP A 414 12.08 2.44 2.37
C TRP A 414 12.08 3.98 2.42
N GLY A 415 13.07 4.62 3.07
CA GLY A 415 13.03 6.05 3.40
C GLY A 415 11.98 6.38 4.45
N LEU A 416 11.84 5.53 5.46
CA LEU A 416 10.85 5.66 6.55
C LEU A 416 11.47 6.21 7.84
N GLU A 417 12.66 6.78 7.80
CA GLU A 417 13.23 7.53 8.92
C GLU A 417 12.34 8.75 9.20
N MET A 418 11.77 8.78 10.42
CA MET A 418 10.90 9.88 10.82
C MET A 418 11.67 11.00 11.50
N HIS A 419 11.27 12.24 11.25
CA HIS A 419 11.74 13.38 12.05
C HIS A 419 11.40 13.15 13.52
N LYS A 420 12.39 13.37 14.39
CA LYS A 420 12.23 13.15 15.83
C LYS A 420 11.09 13.99 16.42
N GLU A 421 10.95 15.22 15.97
CA GLU A 421 9.90 16.14 16.40
C GLU A 421 8.50 15.60 16.06
N PHE A 422 8.34 15.03 14.86
CA PHE A 422 7.09 14.39 14.46
C PHE A 422 6.82 13.18 15.34
N PHE A 423 7.77 12.28 15.51
CA PHE A 423 7.62 11.08 16.33
C PHE A 423 7.21 11.43 17.77
N ASP A 424 7.96 12.32 18.45
CA ASP A 424 7.71 12.69 19.83
C ASP A 424 6.36 13.38 20.04
N SER A 425 5.90 14.18 19.04
CA SER A 425 4.64 14.90 19.14
C SER A 425 3.42 14.04 18.85
N HIS A 426 3.54 13.01 17.98
CA HIS A 426 2.41 12.21 17.50
C HIS A 426 2.28 10.83 18.15
N ILE A 427 3.22 10.43 19.02
CA ILE A 427 3.10 9.17 19.77
C ILE A 427 1.82 9.19 20.63
N TYR A 428 0.97 8.19 20.46
CA TYR A 428 -0.32 8.11 21.15
C TYR A 428 -0.20 7.22 22.41
N PRO A 429 -0.79 7.61 23.55
CA PRO A 429 -1.56 8.85 23.82
C PRO A 429 -0.75 9.98 24.44
N THR A 430 0.57 9.86 24.54
CA THR A 430 1.43 10.70 25.40
C THR A 430 2.10 11.87 24.68
N GLY A 431 2.15 11.88 23.36
CA GLY A 431 2.75 12.96 22.57
C GLY A 431 1.97 14.27 22.68
N GLY A 432 2.65 15.39 22.44
CA GLY A 432 2.09 16.73 22.63
C GLY A 432 0.78 16.97 21.89
N THR A 433 0.64 16.42 20.68
CA THR A 433 -0.58 16.51 19.86
C THR A 433 -1.80 15.85 20.53
N TRP A 434 -1.60 14.82 21.34
CA TRP A 434 -2.69 13.98 21.87
C TRP A 434 -2.95 14.17 23.36
N LYS A 435 -1.92 14.52 24.14
CA LYS A 435 -1.98 14.53 25.59
C LYS A 435 -3.17 15.35 26.13
N GLU A 436 -3.30 16.59 25.71
CA GLU A 436 -4.40 17.46 26.17
C GLU A 436 -5.77 16.95 25.72
N ARG A 437 -5.86 16.39 24.52
CA ARG A 437 -7.11 15.83 23.95
C ARG A 437 -7.60 14.61 24.72
N VAL A 438 -6.67 13.76 25.15
CA VAL A 438 -6.97 12.57 25.96
C VAL A 438 -7.32 12.97 27.39
N GLU A 439 -6.56 13.86 28.02
CA GLU A 439 -6.78 14.32 29.38
C GLU A 439 -8.10 15.10 29.52
N SER A 440 -8.50 15.87 28.52
CA SER A 440 -9.78 16.60 28.50
C SER A 440 -10.99 15.71 28.18
N GLY A 441 -10.78 14.45 27.80
CA GLY A 441 -11.85 13.56 27.33
C GLY A 441 -12.48 13.99 26.00
N SER A 442 -11.84 14.91 25.26
CA SER A 442 -12.31 15.34 23.94
C SER A 442 -12.18 14.25 22.88
N ILE A 443 -11.41 13.20 23.17
CA ILE A 443 -11.28 12.00 22.34
C ILE A 443 -11.65 10.79 23.19
N THR A 444 -12.67 10.07 22.75
CA THR A 444 -13.00 8.75 23.27
C THR A 444 -12.22 7.69 22.48
N PHE A 445 -11.80 6.60 23.16
CA PHE A 445 -11.09 5.47 22.53
C PHE A 445 -11.88 4.75 21.44
N LEU A 446 -13.18 4.98 21.38
CA LEU A 446 -14.07 4.57 20.30
C LEU A 446 -14.84 5.81 19.87
N PRO A 447 -14.82 6.20 18.61
CA PRO A 447 -15.63 7.28 18.10
C PRO A 447 -17.12 6.96 18.16
#